data_9f0699f966f4879bfcea8be3e53d5ad4
#
_entry.id   9f0699f966f4879bfcea8be3e53d5ad4
#
_cell.length_a   1.000
_cell.length_b   1.000
_cell.length_c   1.000
_cell.angle_alpha   90.00
_cell.angle_beta   90.00
_cell.angle_gamma   90.00
#
_symmetry.space_group_name_H-M   'P 1'
#
loop_
_entity.id
_entity.type
_entity.pdbx_description
1 polymer ?
#
loop_
_entity_poly.entity_id
_entity_poly.type
_entity_poly.pdbx_seq_one_letter_code
_entity_poly.pdbx_strand_id
1 'polypeptide(L)'
;MSRLHLHILGSGSKGNCALIEGPQGLIMVDDGLSRRETLKRMAELGLSADDVSALVVTHEHSDHIKGLEVWCKHWNGPVFSSRGTLTSKESLTHMPV
;
A
#
# COMPACT_ATOMS: atom_id res chain seq x y z
N MET A 1 -15.66 -20.92 -1.25
CA MET A 1 -14.93 -20.31 -0.13
C MET A 1 -13.77 -19.49 -0.63
N SER A 2 -13.65 -18.29 -0.14
CA SER A 2 -12.56 -17.43 -0.57
C SER A 2 -11.25 -17.81 0.10
N ARG A 3 -10.16 -17.64 -0.65
CA ARG A 3 -8.82 -17.84 -0.12
C ARG A 3 -8.11 -16.52 -0.07
N LEU A 4 -7.29 -16.35 0.95
CA LEU A 4 -6.43 -15.19 1.07
C LEU A 4 -5.01 -15.60 0.78
N HIS A 5 -4.33 -14.81 -0.04
CA HIS A 5 -2.91 -15.00 -0.34
C HIS A 5 -2.16 -13.76 0.11
N LEU A 6 -1.08 -13.97 0.84
CA LEU A 6 -0.22 -12.88 1.28
C LEU A 6 1.01 -12.83 0.37
N HIS A 7 1.26 -11.66 -0.20
CA HIS A 7 2.45 -11.42 -1.03
C HIS A 7 3.28 -10.36 -0.36
N ILE A 8 4.52 -10.68 0.00
CA ILE A 8 5.43 -9.70 0.60
C ILE A 8 6.27 -9.10 -0.52
N LEU A 9 6.05 -7.84 -0.82
CA LEU A 9 6.82 -7.14 -1.85
C LEU A 9 8.14 -6.62 -1.30
N GLY A 10 8.16 -6.26 -0.04
CA GLY A 10 9.38 -5.81 0.62
C GLY A 10 9.22 -5.85 2.12
N SER A 11 10.31 -6.10 2.82
CA SER A 11 10.33 -6.06 4.28
C SER A 11 11.67 -5.57 4.76
N GLY A 12 11.67 -4.82 5.87
CA GLY A 12 12.88 -4.29 6.46
C GLY A 12 13.03 -2.79 6.29
N SER A 13 14.19 -2.26 6.60
CA SER A 13 14.43 -0.82 6.64
C SER A 13 14.44 -0.14 5.28
N LYS A 14 14.53 -0.89 4.20
CA LYS A 14 14.55 -0.32 2.84
C LYS A 14 13.16 -0.13 2.27
N GLY A 15 12.15 -0.64 2.93
CA GLY A 15 10.77 -0.46 2.49
C GLY A 15 9.93 -1.67 2.84
N ASN A 16 8.74 -1.42 3.35
CA ASN A 16 7.79 -2.45 3.71
C ASN A 16 6.55 -2.30 2.85
N CYS A 17 6.15 -3.37 2.21
CA CYS A 17 4.96 -3.39 1.38
C CYS A 17 4.50 -4.83 1.23
N ALA A 18 3.23 -5.05 1.49
CA ALA A 18 2.64 -6.37 1.34
C ALA A 18 1.28 -6.22 0.66
N LEU A 19 0.82 -7.30 0.04
CA LEU A 19 -0.49 -7.35 -0.57
C LEU A 19 -1.23 -8.55 -0.01
N ILE A 20 -2.50 -8.33 0.30
CA ILE A 20 -3.41 -9.40 0.67
C ILE A 20 -4.37 -9.57 -0.48
N GLU A 21 -4.30 -10.70 -1.14
CA GLU A 21 -5.16 -11.02 -2.28
C GLU A 21 -6.37 -11.79 -1.81
N GLY A 22 -7.54 -11.29 -2.15
CA GLY A 22 -8.82 -11.93 -1.85
C GLY A 22 -9.71 -11.95 -3.08
N PRO A 23 -10.94 -12.45 -2.95
CA PRO A 23 -11.83 -12.60 -4.09
C PRO A 23 -12.29 -11.28 -4.70
N GLN A 24 -12.16 -10.19 -3.98
CA GLN A 24 -12.61 -8.87 -4.45
C GLN A 24 -11.45 -7.93 -4.77
N GLY A 25 -10.24 -8.43 -4.84
CA GLY A 25 -9.10 -7.63 -5.21
C GLY A 25 -7.97 -7.70 -4.21
N LEU A 26 -7.14 -6.68 -4.22
CA LEU A 26 -5.93 -6.62 -3.39
C LEU A 26 -6.06 -5.52 -2.35
N ILE A 27 -5.53 -5.79 -1.17
CA ILE A 27 -5.35 -4.78 -0.13
C ILE A 27 -3.85 -4.60 0.04
N MET A 28 -3.38 -3.38 -0.18
CA MET A 28 -1.96 -3.08 0.03
C MET A 28 -1.75 -2.69 1.49
N VAL A 29 -0.79 -3.31 2.14
CA VAL A 29 -0.43 -3.01 3.53
C VAL A 29 0.94 -2.35 3.52
N ASP A 30 0.98 -1.10 3.91
CA ASP A 30 2.15 -0.24 3.85
C ASP A 30 2.63 -0.02 2.42
N ASP A 31 3.20 1.14 2.15
CA ASP A 31 3.69 1.50 0.83
C ASP A 31 5.05 2.18 0.98
N GLY A 32 5.99 1.40 1.52
CA GLY A 32 7.34 1.87 1.79
C GLY A 32 8.29 1.79 0.62
N LEU A 33 7.86 1.20 -0.51
CA LEU A 33 8.65 1.13 -1.72
C LEU A 33 8.23 2.24 -2.68
N SER A 34 9.13 2.62 -3.58
CA SER A 34 8.73 3.55 -4.64
C SER A 34 7.63 2.92 -5.49
N ARG A 35 6.80 3.75 -6.13
CA ARG A 35 5.75 3.25 -7.01
C ARG A 35 6.34 2.35 -8.11
N ARG A 36 7.45 2.79 -8.68
CA ARG A 36 8.12 2.01 -9.73
C ARG A 36 8.49 0.61 -9.24
N GLU A 37 9.09 0.52 -8.07
CA GLU A 37 9.51 -0.77 -7.51
C GLU A 37 8.30 -1.62 -7.13
N THR A 38 7.26 -1.00 -6.57
CA THR A 38 6.03 -1.69 -6.23
C THR A 38 5.40 -2.32 -7.47
N LEU A 39 5.27 -1.55 -8.55
CA LEU A 39 4.68 -2.04 -9.79
C LEU A 39 5.50 -3.16 -10.41
N LYS A 40 6.82 -3.04 -10.34
CA LYS A 40 7.71 -4.07 -10.86
C LYS A 40 7.51 -5.40 -10.14
N ARG A 41 7.47 -5.34 -8.81
CA ARG A 41 7.31 -6.55 -8.00
C ARG A 41 5.92 -7.16 -8.16
N MET A 42 4.89 -6.33 -8.28
CA MET A 42 3.54 -6.82 -8.56
C MET A 42 3.48 -7.52 -9.91
N ALA A 43 4.10 -6.94 -10.93
CA ALA A 43 4.11 -7.53 -12.26
C ALA A 43 4.80 -8.90 -12.26
N GLU A 44 5.85 -9.04 -11.48
CA GLU A 44 6.55 -10.33 -11.34
C GLU A 44 5.66 -11.41 -10.73
N LEU A 45 4.65 -11.00 -9.97
CA LEU A 45 3.68 -11.91 -9.35
C LEU A 45 2.41 -12.06 -10.17
N GLY A 46 2.33 -11.39 -11.31
CA GLY A 46 1.13 -11.41 -12.13
C GLY A 46 -0.01 -10.58 -11.56
N LEU A 47 0.30 -9.61 -10.70
CA LEU A 47 -0.70 -8.76 -10.06
C LEU A 47 -0.77 -7.39 -10.71
N SER A 48 -1.94 -6.78 -10.71
CA SER A 48 -2.17 -5.47 -11.30
C SER A 48 -2.49 -4.42 -10.25
N ALA A 49 -1.92 -3.23 -10.41
CA ALA A 49 -2.24 -2.10 -9.55
C ALA A 49 -3.72 -1.71 -9.63
N ASP A 50 -4.36 -2.00 -10.77
CA ASP A 50 -5.78 -1.71 -10.93
C ASP A 50 -6.67 -2.55 -10.00
N ASP A 51 -6.13 -3.63 -9.49
CA ASP A 51 -6.88 -4.51 -8.59
C ASP A 51 -6.73 -4.11 -7.12
N VAL A 52 -5.91 -3.11 -6.80
CA VAL A 52 -5.76 -2.64 -5.43
C VAL A 52 -7.01 -1.87 -5.03
N SER A 53 -7.74 -2.39 -4.06
CA SER A 53 -9.02 -1.81 -3.64
C SER A 53 -8.89 -0.95 -2.37
N ALA A 54 -7.84 -1.14 -1.59
CA ALA A 54 -7.62 -0.35 -0.38
C ALA A 54 -6.15 -0.37 0.00
N LEU A 55 -5.73 0.63 0.75
CA LEU A 55 -4.37 0.72 1.27
C LEU A 55 -4.43 0.93 2.78
N VAL A 56 -3.69 0.13 3.52
CA VAL A 56 -3.63 0.20 4.97
C VAL A 56 -2.22 0.59 5.38
N VAL A 57 -2.08 1.61 6.20
CA VAL A 57 -0.79 2.07 6.72
C VAL A 57 -0.69 1.69 8.19
N THR A 58 0.30 0.89 8.54
CA THR A 58 0.47 0.42 9.91
C THR A 58 1.38 1.31 10.74
N HIS A 59 2.35 1.96 10.10
CA HIS A 59 3.30 2.85 10.77
C HIS A 59 3.57 4.07 9.90
N GLU A 60 3.88 5.20 10.54
CA GLU A 60 4.21 6.43 9.81
C GLU A 60 5.69 6.56 9.45
N HIS A 61 6.49 5.56 9.73
CA HIS A 61 7.91 5.56 9.37
C HIS A 61 8.09 5.51 7.85
N SER A 62 9.15 6.14 7.36
CA SER A 62 9.37 6.24 5.92
C SER A 62 9.48 4.89 5.22
N ASP A 63 9.97 3.87 5.89
CA ASP A 63 10.08 2.54 5.33
C ASP A 63 8.71 1.85 5.17
N HIS A 64 7.63 2.49 5.65
CA HIS A 64 6.26 2.00 5.48
C HIS A 64 5.41 2.89 4.57
N ILE A 65 5.79 4.16 4.36
CA ILE A 65 4.96 5.12 3.61
C ILE A 65 5.73 5.89 2.54
N LYS A 66 6.97 5.52 2.28
CA LYS A 66 7.84 6.25 1.36
C LYS A 66 7.22 6.47 -0.02
N GLY A 67 6.50 5.50 -0.53
CA GLY A 67 5.88 5.60 -1.85
C GLY A 67 4.44 6.08 -1.85
N LEU A 68 3.86 6.31 -0.67
CA LEU A 68 2.43 6.56 -0.53
C LEU A 68 1.95 7.78 -1.31
N GLU A 69 2.66 8.89 -1.22
CA GLU A 69 2.26 10.12 -1.88
C GLU A 69 2.20 9.95 -3.40
N VAL A 70 3.24 9.35 -3.96
CA VAL A 70 3.28 9.10 -5.40
C VAL A 70 2.21 8.09 -5.81
N TRP A 71 2.03 7.04 -5.03
CA TRP A 71 1.00 6.05 -5.30
C TRP A 71 -0.38 6.69 -5.39
N CYS A 72 -0.70 7.54 -4.42
CA CYS A 72 -2.01 8.18 -4.37
C CYS A 72 -2.24 9.23 -5.46
N LYS A 73 -1.20 9.71 -6.12
CA LYS A 73 -1.37 10.57 -7.28
C LYS A 73 -1.95 9.82 -8.47
N HIS A 74 -1.77 8.51 -8.51
CA HIS A 74 -2.20 7.65 -9.61
C HIS A 74 -3.29 6.67 -9.23
N TRP A 75 -3.83 6.80 -8.02
CA TRP A 75 -4.79 5.86 -7.48
C TRP A 75 -5.74 6.58 -6.52
N ASN A 76 -7.03 6.34 -6.66
CA ASN A 76 -8.07 7.05 -5.92
C ASN A 76 -8.76 6.22 -4.85
N GLY A 77 -8.20 5.11 -4.45
CA GLY A 77 -8.83 4.26 -3.46
C GLY A 77 -8.71 4.79 -2.04
N PRO A 78 -9.39 4.14 -1.09
CA PRO A 78 -9.34 4.56 0.30
C PRO A 78 -8.04 4.18 0.98
N VAL A 79 -7.58 5.05 1.87
CA VAL A 79 -6.39 4.81 2.71
C VAL A 79 -6.85 4.75 4.16
N PHE A 80 -6.51 3.66 4.83
CA PHE A 80 -6.85 3.45 6.24
C PHE A 80 -5.56 3.41 7.05
N SER A 81 -5.56 4.05 8.20
CA SER A 81 -4.39 4.02 9.07
C SER A 81 -4.79 4.29 10.50
N SER A 82 -3.82 4.14 11.40
CA SER A 82 -4.02 4.59 12.77
C SER A 82 -4.21 6.10 12.76
N ARG A 83 -4.96 6.59 13.73
CA ARG A 83 -5.22 8.02 13.89
C ARG A 83 -3.96 8.85 13.92
N GLY A 84 -2.96 8.40 14.67
CA GLY A 84 -1.71 9.13 14.80
C GLY A 84 -0.94 9.23 13.50
N THR A 85 -1.00 8.21 12.67
CA THR A 85 -0.30 8.21 11.40
C THR A 85 -0.82 9.31 10.49
N LEU A 86 -2.14 9.41 10.31
CA LEU A 86 -2.69 10.43 9.44
C LEU A 86 -2.53 11.84 9.98
N THR A 87 -2.67 12.03 11.29
CA THR A 87 -2.54 13.36 11.87
C THR A 87 -1.13 13.91 11.82
N SER A 88 -0.13 13.05 11.86
CA SER A 88 1.26 13.50 11.79
C SER A 88 1.77 13.67 10.35
N LYS A 89 1.02 13.18 9.37
CA LYS A 89 1.34 13.32 7.95
C LYS A 89 0.25 14.14 7.28
N GLU A 90 0.30 15.43 7.51
CA GLU A 90 -0.74 16.33 7.06
C GLU A 90 -1.05 16.24 5.56
N SER A 91 -0.02 16.01 4.76
CA SER A 91 -0.20 15.86 3.31
C SER A 91 -1.10 14.69 2.93
N LEU A 92 -1.32 13.76 3.85
CA LEU A 92 -2.19 12.59 3.61
C LEU A 92 -3.63 12.85 4.04
N THR A 93 -3.91 13.94 4.75
CA THR A 93 -5.24 14.16 5.32
C THR A 93 -6.33 14.40 4.29
N HIS A 94 -5.97 14.83 3.10
CA HIS A 94 -6.93 15.06 2.02
C HIS A 94 -7.29 13.81 1.25
N MET A 95 -6.71 12.67 1.59
CA MET A 95 -6.97 11.41 0.92
C MET A 95 -8.21 10.74 1.51
N PRO A 96 -8.95 9.96 0.70
CA PRO A 96 -10.07 9.19 1.24
C PRO A 96 -9.57 8.19 2.29
N VAL A 97 -10.33 8.06 3.35
CA VAL A 97 -9.95 7.17 4.45
C VAL A 97 -11.10 6.23 4.76
#